data_1866dfd81ab2b36a588c118c36398e8b
#
_entry.id   1866dfd81ab2b36a588c118c36398e8b
#
_cell.length_a   1.000
_cell.length_b   1.000
_cell.length_c   1.000
_cell.angle_alpha   90.00
_cell.angle_beta   90.00
_cell.angle_gamma   90.00
#
_symmetry.space_group_name_H-M   'P 1'
#
loop_
_entity.id
_entity.type
_entity.pdbx_description
1 polymer ?
#
loop_
_entity_poly.entity_id
_entity_poly.type
_entity_poly.pdbx_seq_one_letter_code
_entity_poly.pdbx_strand_id
1 'polypeptide(L)'
;DTFYLSADLLLTGSYASGSLYGSVGKTWRTLVLTTGDSKQDIGVFESETAAPVSFSVQWLNMTRIELTKKDINTQNPLSGAVYGIYTDKKCENLLMTMSATGTDGKAVSDYFDSALKTVYVKEVTAPTGYKLNTEVYKVDVAAGKTLTVTATDERVTGRVKIAKIDKETLAFKAQGDSVLRGAVYGLYAKEDIVHPDGTTGVLYKQDSLIAQGVIGDDGTLEFSELYLGEMYVKEITPPE
;
A
#
# COMPACT_ATOMS: atom_id res chain seq x y z
N ASP A 1 5.73 20.63 -47.39
CA ASP A 1 5.17 20.91 -46.06
C ASP A 1 5.47 19.74 -45.13
N THR A 2 6.06 20.05 -43.98
CA THR A 2 6.48 19.05 -43.02
C THR A 2 5.33 18.86 -42.02
N PHE A 3 4.74 17.67 -42.01
CA PHE A 3 3.73 17.34 -41.01
C PHE A 3 4.44 16.94 -39.71
N TYR A 4 4.19 17.69 -38.64
CA TYR A 4 4.58 17.31 -37.32
C TYR A 4 3.41 16.54 -36.69
N LEU A 5 3.49 15.22 -36.63
CA LEU A 5 2.64 14.44 -35.73
C LEU A 5 3.25 14.52 -34.33
N SER A 6 2.90 15.53 -33.57
CA SER A 6 3.10 15.50 -32.15
C SER A 6 1.85 14.90 -31.53
N ALA A 7 1.82 13.59 -31.42
CA ALA A 7 0.82 12.93 -30.62
C ALA A 7 1.52 12.31 -29.42
N ASP A 8 1.25 12.81 -28.25
CA ASP A 8 1.40 12.05 -27.01
C ASP A 8 0.33 10.95 -27.02
N LEU A 9 0.51 9.97 -27.90
CA LEU A 9 -0.35 8.80 -28.00
C LEU A 9 0.06 7.82 -26.88
N LEU A 10 -0.58 7.96 -25.74
CA LEU A 10 -0.54 6.95 -24.70
C LEU A 10 -1.40 5.76 -25.14
N LEU A 11 -0.76 4.76 -25.74
CA LEU A 11 -1.43 3.58 -26.26
C LEU A 11 -1.39 2.45 -25.22
N THR A 12 -2.56 2.02 -24.80
CA THR A 12 -2.73 0.93 -23.86
C THR A 12 -2.98 -0.38 -24.59
N GLY A 13 -2.00 -1.31 -24.59
CA GLY A 13 -2.17 -2.63 -25.21
C GLY A 13 -0.93 -3.12 -25.96
N SER A 14 -1.03 -4.31 -26.57
CA SER A 14 0.00 -4.86 -27.46
C SER A 14 -0.24 -4.33 -28.88
N TYR A 15 0.78 -3.69 -29.44
CA TYR A 15 0.68 -3.08 -30.77
C TYR A 15 1.65 -3.74 -31.74
N ALA A 16 1.19 -3.93 -32.98
CA ALA A 16 2.06 -4.32 -34.08
C ALA A 16 2.58 -3.06 -34.78
N SER A 17 3.79 -3.13 -35.35
CA SER A 17 4.31 -2.05 -36.20
C SER A 17 3.42 -1.88 -37.42
N GLY A 18 2.99 -0.66 -37.71
CA GLY A 18 2.17 -0.31 -38.85
C GLY A 18 2.85 0.74 -39.72
N SER A 19 2.52 0.79 -40.99
CA SER A 19 2.93 1.85 -41.90
C SER A 19 1.73 2.72 -42.27
N LEU A 20 1.91 4.02 -42.18
CA LEU A 20 0.94 5.02 -42.63
C LEU A 20 1.22 5.42 -44.05
N TYR A 21 0.22 5.28 -44.90
CA TYR A 21 0.31 5.72 -46.32
C TYR A 21 -0.54 6.96 -46.52
N GLY A 22 0.09 8.06 -46.86
CA GLY A 22 -0.57 9.25 -47.42
C GLY A 22 -0.65 9.15 -48.93
N SER A 23 -1.77 9.53 -49.54
CA SER A 23 -1.87 9.65 -50.97
C SER A 23 -2.19 11.09 -51.40
N VAL A 24 -1.64 11.41 -52.57
CA VAL A 24 -1.75 12.69 -53.25
C VAL A 24 -3.14 12.97 -53.75
N GLY A 25 -3.59 14.20 -53.54
CA GLY A 25 -4.86 14.76 -54.04
C GLY A 25 -5.70 15.28 -52.87
N LYS A 26 -6.65 16.13 -53.14
CA LYS A 26 -7.61 16.68 -52.16
C LYS A 26 -8.55 15.61 -51.62
N THR A 27 -8.01 14.64 -50.88
CA THR A 27 -8.82 13.58 -50.28
C THR A 27 -8.58 13.56 -48.78
N TRP A 28 -9.63 13.79 -48.05
CA TRP A 28 -9.65 13.57 -46.60
C TRP A 28 -9.44 12.09 -46.31
N ARG A 29 -8.48 11.77 -45.43
CA ARG A 29 -8.24 10.40 -45.00
C ARG A 29 -8.22 10.34 -43.49
N THR A 30 -8.96 9.39 -42.98
CA THR A 30 -8.95 9.06 -41.57
C THR A 30 -7.77 8.13 -41.29
N LEU A 31 -6.95 8.51 -40.35
CA LEU A 31 -5.92 7.63 -39.81
C LEU A 31 -6.59 6.64 -38.85
N VAL A 32 -6.59 5.37 -39.24
CA VAL A 32 -7.12 4.29 -38.39
C VAL A 32 -5.96 3.48 -37.86
N LEU A 33 -5.80 3.46 -36.56
CA LEU A 33 -4.91 2.52 -35.90
C LEU A 33 -5.71 1.27 -35.48
N THR A 34 -5.19 0.12 -35.85
CA THR A 34 -5.77 -1.17 -35.47
C THR A 34 -4.90 -1.80 -34.41
N THR A 35 -5.47 -2.04 -33.25
CA THR A 35 -4.83 -2.76 -32.14
C THR A 35 -5.62 -4.03 -31.88
N GLY A 36 -5.11 -5.18 -32.34
CA GLY A 36 -5.92 -6.42 -32.30
C GLY A 36 -7.25 -6.22 -33.01
N ASP A 37 -8.35 -6.45 -32.33
CA ASP A 37 -9.72 -6.30 -32.87
C ASP A 37 -10.28 -4.88 -32.73
N SER A 38 -9.53 -3.96 -32.14
CA SER A 38 -9.97 -2.57 -31.91
C SER A 38 -9.45 -1.63 -32.99
N LYS A 39 -10.34 -0.83 -33.57
CA LYS A 39 -10.01 0.27 -34.48
C LYS A 39 -10.23 1.59 -33.75
N GLN A 40 -9.23 2.45 -33.77
CA GLN A 40 -9.34 3.79 -33.21
C GLN A 40 -9.03 4.83 -34.29
N ASP A 41 -9.98 5.72 -34.53
CA ASP A 41 -9.79 6.87 -35.43
C ASP A 41 -8.96 7.92 -34.70
N ILE A 42 -7.77 8.24 -35.23
CA ILE A 42 -6.86 9.21 -34.59
C ILE A 42 -7.06 10.60 -35.15
N GLY A 43 -7.65 10.73 -36.30
CA GLY A 43 -7.94 12.03 -36.91
C GLY A 43 -8.14 11.96 -38.40
N VAL A 44 -8.58 13.08 -38.94
CA VAL A 44 -8.75 13.29 -40.39
C VAL A 44 -7.77 14.38 -40.84
N PHE A 45 -6.98 14.12 -41.83
CA PHE A 45 -6.08 15.13 -42.40
C PHE A 45 -6.21 15.24 -43.91
N GLU A 46 -5.98 16.43 -44.43
CA GLU A 46 -5.97 16.71 -45.85
C GLU A 46 -4.51 16.86 -46.34
N SER A 47 -4.16 16.19 -47.41
CA SER A 47 -2.85 16.32 -48.02
C SER A 47 -2.98 16.98 -49.39
N GLU A 48 -2.29 18.09 -49.59
CA GLU A 48 -2.20 18.80 -50.90
C GLU A 48 -0.92 18.46 -51.67
N THR A 49 -0.07 17.56 -51.16
CA THR A 49 1.23 17.28 -51.77
C THR A 49 1.20 16.13 -52.76
N ALA A 50 2.02 16.26 -53.82
CA ALA A 50 2.04 15.34 -54.95
C ALA A 50 2.87 14.07 -54.77
N ALA A 51 3.46 13.82 -53.60
CA ALA A 51 4.28 12.64 -53.35
C ALA A 51 3.72 11.81 -52.14
N PRO A 52 3.72 10.48 -52.24
CA PRO A 52 3.35 9.65 -51.10
C PRO A 52 4.37 9.83 -49.98
N VAL A 53 3.88 10.14 -48.77
CA VAL A 53 4.70 10.17 -47.55
C VAL A 53 4.46 8.87 -46.80
N SER A 54 5.51 8.09 -46.59
CA SER A 54 5.47 6.91 -45.76
C SER A 54 6.23 7.19 -44.45
N PHE A 55 5.64 6.84 -43.35
CA PHE A 55 6.31 6.84 -42.03
C PHE A 55 5.97 5.57 -41.28
N SER A 56 6.92 5.10 -40.51
CA SER A 56 6.68 3.96 -39.59
C SER A 56 6.38 4.49 -38.22
N VAL A 57 5.32 3.99 -37.63
CA VAL A 57 5.00 4.25 -36.23
C VAL A 57 5.51 3.06 -35.44
N GLN A 58 6.47 3.32 -34.54
CA GLN A 58 6.93 2.34 -33.57
C GLN A 58 6.07 2.45 -32.30
N TRP A 59 5.44 1.37 -31.92
CA TRP A 59 4.64 1.30 -30.72
C TRP A 59 5.50 0.90 -29.53
N LEU A 60 5.45 1.68 -28.46
CA LEU A 60 6.01 1.27 -27.18
C LEU A 60 5.05 0.29 -26.52
N ASN A 61 5.54 -0.90 -26.21
CA ASN A 61 4.81 -1.85 -25.40
C ASN A 61 4.80 -1.36 -23.96
N MET A 62 3.66 -0.85 -23.54
CA MET A 62 3.49 -0.30 -22.18
C MET A 62 2.86 -1.34 -21.26
N THR A 63 3.20 -1.27 -19.99
CA THR A 63 2.66 -2.10 -18.92
C THR A 63 2.41 -1.25 -17.69
N ARG A 64 1.64 -1.75 -16.75
CA ARG A 64 1.40 -1.11 -15.44
C ARG A 64 1.24 -2.17 -14.37
N ILE A 65 1.29 -1.74 -13.11
CA ILE A 65 1.09 -2.58 -11.93
C ILE A 65 -0.17 -2.15 -11.20
N GLU A 66 -1.02 -3.12 -10.87
CA GLU A 66 -2.08 -3.00 -9.88
C GLU A 66 -1.60 -3.66 -8.57
N LEU A 67 -1.56 -2.89 -7.51
CA LEU A 67 -1.22 -3.34 -6.16
C LEU A 67 -2.49 -3.48 -5.33
N THR A 68 -2.59 -4.56 -4.55
CA THR A 68 -3.62 -4.75 -3.54
C THR A 68 -2.96 -4.86 -2.17
N LYS A 69 -3.36 -3.99 -1.23
CA LYS A 69 -2.85 -3.92 0.14
C LYS A 69 -3.89 -4.40 1.13
N LYS A 70 -3.48 -5.28 2.06
CA LYS A 70 -4.36 -5.90 3.04
C LYS A 70 -3.73 -5.97 4.43
N ASP A 71 -4.56 -5.99 5.45
CA ASP A 71 -4.17 -6.41 6.79
C ASP A 71 -3.82 -7.91 6.79
N ILE A 72 -2.72 -8.29 7.44
CA ILE A 72 -2.25 -9.68 7.43
C ILE A 72 -3.20 -10.64 8.17
N ASN A 73 -3.91 -10.15 9.19
CA ASN A 73 -4.79 -10.96 10.04
C ASN A 73 -6.24 -10.94 9.56
N THR A 74 -6.81 -9.75 9.34
CA THR A 74 -8.22 -9.58 8.94
C THR A 74 -8.45 -9.79 7.46
N GLN A 75 -7.41 -9.67 6.63
CA GLN A 75 -7.47 -9.65 5.16
C GLN A 75 -8.30 -8.48 4.59
N ASN A 76 -8.68 -7.54 5.43
CA ASN A 76 -9.37 -6.33 5.00
C ASN A 76 -8.44 -5.41 4.19
N PRO A 77 -8.98 -4.63 3.25
CA PRO A 77 -8.20 -3.69 2.46
C PRO A 77 -7.62 -2.58 3.34
N LEU A 78 -6.41 -2.12 3.00
CA LEU A 78 -5.73 -1.03 3.70
C LEU A 78 -5.52 0.17 2.79
N SER A 79 -6.02 1.33 3.20
CA SER A 79 -5.84 2.59 2.50
C SER A 79 -4.62 3.36 3.01
N GLY A 80 -4.00 4.18 2.14
CA GLY A 80 -2.92 5.08 2.50
C GLY A 80 -1.51 4.51 2.35
N ALA A 81 -1.34 3.25 1.93
CA ALA A 81 -0.04 2.70 1.59
C ALA A 81 0.50 3.31 0.30
N VAL A 82 1.77 3.70 0.28
CA VAL A 82 2.45 4.21 -0.92
C VAL A 82 3.60 3.27 -1.29
N TYR A 83 3.69 2.93 -2.58
CA TYR A 83 4.72 2.04 -3.11
C TYR A 83 5.58 2.74 -4.16
N GLY A 84 6.89 2.45 -4.14
CA GLY A 84 7.82 2.79 -5.21
C GLY A 84 8.04 1.60 -6.13
N ILE A 85 8.18 1.88 -7.42
CA ILE A 85 8.60 0.92 -8.45
C ILE A 85 10.03 1.25 -8.81
N TYR A 86 10.92 0.26 -8.77
CA TYR A 86 12.36 0.41 -8.94
C TYR A 86 12.88 -0.48 -10.07
N THR A 87 13.96 -0.04 -10.71
CA THR A 87 14.61 -0.80 -11.80
C THR A 87 15.66 -1.80 -11.29
N ASP A 88 15.98 -1.76 -10.00
CA ASP A 88 16.98 -2.65 -9.37
C ASP A 88 16.47 -3.27 -8.06
N LYS A 89 17.03 -4.44 -7.71
CA LYS A 89 16.64 -5.21 -6.53
C LYS A 89 16.92 -4.50 -5.19
N LYS A 90 17.89 -3.59 -5.15
CA LYS A 90 18.23 -2.84 -3.92
C LYS A 90 17.29 -1.68 -3.69
N CYS A 91 16.43 -1.38 -4.67
CA CYS A 91 15.51 -0.23 -4.66
C CYS A 91 16.26 1.10 -4.49
N GLU A 92 17.38 1.26 -5.19
CA GLU A 92 18.18 2.49 -5.24
C GLU A 92 17.77 3.39 -6.42
N ASN A 93 17.30 2.79 -7.51
CA ASN A 93 16.91 3.49 -8.74
C ASN A 93 15.38 3.49 -8.89
N LEU A 94 14.76 4.54 -8.38
CA LEU A 94 13.31 4.74 -8.46
C LEU A 94 12.89 5.01 -9.91
N LEU A 95 11.95 4.23 -10.42
CA LEU A 95 11.30 4.46 -11.70
C LEU A 95 10.12 5.42 -11.53
N MET A 96 9.23 5.12 -10.57
CA MET A 96 8.07 5.96 -10.24
C MET A 96 7.53 5.62 -8.86
N THR A 97 6.70 6.52 -8.32
CA THR A 97 5.92 6.29 -7.10
C THR A 97 4.44 6.11 -7.48
N MET A 98 3.80 5.10 -6.92
CA MET A 98 2.37 4.88 -7.07
C MET A 98 1.58 5.85 -6.20
N SER A 99 0.35 6.15 -6.59
CA SER A 99 -0.60 6.83 -5.69
C SER A 99 -0.86 5.98 -4.44
N ALA A 100 -1.27 6.62 -3.35
CA ALA A 100 -1.66 5.90 -2.15
C ALA A 100 -2.84 4.94 -2.43
N THR A 101 -2.85 3.78 -1.77
CA THR A 101 -3.97 2.83 -1.87
C THR A 101 -5.28 3.48 -1.42
N GLY A 102 -6.34 3.24 -2.18
CA GLY A 102 -7.70 3.69 -1.87
C GLY A 102 -8.36 2.88 -0.75
N THR A 103 -9.62 3.17 -0.46
CA THR A 103 -10.42 2.45 0.55
C THR A 103 -10.67 0.98 0.19
N ASP A 104 -10.51 0.62 -1.07
CA ASP A 104 -10.54 -0.75 -1.58
C ASP A 104 -9.18 -1.47 -1.44
N GLY A 105 -8.18 -0.81 -0.87
CA GLY A 105 -6.82 -1.29 -0.71
C GLY A 105 -6.02 -1.33 -2.02
N LYS A 106 -6.50 -0.71 -3.09
CA LYS A 106 -5.85 -0.76 -4.39
C LYS A 106 -5.12 0.52 -4.76
N ALA A 107 -4.01 0.34 -5.50
CA ALA A 107 -3.31 1.39 -6.20
C ALA A 107 -2.91 0.90 -7.59
N VAL A 108 -2.90 1.79 -8.57
CA VAL A 108 -2.48 1.47 -9.94
C VAL A 108 -1.36 2.43 -10.31
N SER A 109 -0.27 1.90 -10.88
CA SER A 109 0.83 2.72 -11.37
C SER A 109 0.48 3.41 -12.69
N ASP A 110 1.21 4.45 -13.03
CA ASP A 110 1.30 4.90 -14.42
C ASP A 110 1.90 3.80 -15.29
N TYR A 111 1.76 3.98 -16.61
CA TYR A 111 2.33 3.06 -17.58
C TYR A 111 3.84 3.26 -17.69
N PHE A 112 4.57 2.16 -17.87
CA PHE A 112 6.02 2.16 -18.13
C PHE A 112 6.39 1.16 -19.22
N ASP A 113 7.61 1.31 -19.76
CA ASP A 113 8.11 0.52 -20.89
C ASP A 113 8.38 -0.93 -20.46
N SER A 114 7.78 -1.87 -21.18
CA SER A 114 7.98 -3.31 -20.97
C SER A 114 9.39 -3.80 -21.35
N ALA A 115 10.21 -2.99 -22.00
CA ALA A 115 11.61 -3.31 -22.27
C ALA A 115 12.45 -3.51 -21.00
N LEU A 116 11.98 -3.00 -19.85
CA LEU A 116 12.62 -3.18 -18.55
C LEU A 116 12.69 -4.66 -18.09
N LYS A 117 11.85 -5.54 -18.61
CA LYS A 117 11.77 -6.99 -18.33
C LYS A 117 11.50 -7.35 -16.87
N THR A 118 12.06 -6.65 -15.91
CA THR A 118 11.87 -6.87 -14.47
C THR A 118 11.88 -5.53 -13.75
N VAL A 119 10.94 -5.35 -12.82
CA VAL A 119 10.91 -4.23 -11.87
C VAL A 119 10.72 -4.76 -10.45
N TYR A 120 10.97 -3.92 -9.47
CA TYR A 120 10.88 -4.23 -8.05
C TYR A 120 9.94 -3.24 -7.39
N VAL A 121 9.01 -3.76 -6.59
CA VAL A 121 8.00 -2.95 -5.91
C VAL A 121 8.25 -3.02 -4.41
N LYS A 122 8.32 -1.87 -3.74
CA LYS A 122 8.60 -1.77 -2.31
C LYS A 122 7.75 -0.69 -1.68
N GLU A 123 7.28 -0.94 -0.47
CA GLU A 123 6.56 0.05 0.30
C GLU A 123 7.48 1.19 0.74
N VAL A 124 7.02 2.42 0.57
CA VAL A 124 7.70 3.66 1.01
C VAL A 124 6.97 4.35 2.16
N THR A 125 5.64 4.16 2.23
CA THR A 125 4.82 4.68 3.33
C THR A 125 3.79 3.62 3.71
N ALA A 126 3.78 3.22 4.97
CA ALA A 126 2.79 2.29 5.50
C ALA A 126 1.45 3.00 5.77
N PRO A 127 0.32 2.27 5.75
CA PRO A 127 -0.95 2.77 6.26
C PRO A 127 -0.85 3.22 7.72
N THR A 128 -1.68 4.18 8.12
CA THR A 128 -1.73 4.63 9.51
C THR A 128 -2.07 3.46 10.45
N GLY A 129 -1.27 3.28 11.50
CA GLY A 129 -1.43 2.20 12.47
C GLY A 129 -0.77 0.87 12.08
N TYR A 130 -0.04 0.85 10.97
CA TYR A 130 0.69 -0.32 10.47
C TYR A 130 2.19 -0.12 10.46
N LYS A 131 2.93 -1.22 10.54
CA LYS A 131 4.39 -1.25 10.40
C LYS A 131 4.74 -1.18 8.93
N LEU A 132 5.81 -0.45 8.59
CA LEU A 132 6.35 -0.43 7.22
C LEU A 132 6.80 -1.84 6.81
N ASN A 133 6.25 -2.35 5.71
CA ASN A 133 6.69 -3.61 5.12
C ASN A 133 7.99 -3.38 4.33
N THR A 134 9.05 -4.10 4.71
CA THR A 134 10.36 -4.00 4.06
C THR A 134 10.55 -4.99 2.92
N GLU A 135 9.54 -5.81 2.62
CA GLU A 135 9.60 -6.79 1.53
C GLU A 135 9.72 -6.11 0.16
N VAL A 136 10.52 -6.72 -0.71
CA VAL A 136 10.72 -6.27 -2.09
C VAL A 136 10.10 -7.30 -3.03
N TYR A 137 9.07 -6.91 -3.74
CA TYR A 137 8.34 -7.76 -4.68
C TYR A 137 9.00 -7.67 -6.06
N LYS A 138 9.57 -8.78 -6.53
CA LYS A 138 10.05 -8.89 -7.90
C LYS A 138 8.87 -9.10 -8.85
N VAL A 139 8.78 -8.28 -9.89
CA VAL A 139 7.72 -8.37 -10.92
C VAL A 139 8.38 -8.53 -12.28
N ASP A 140 8.13 -9.66 -12.92
CA ASP A 140 8.57 -9.88 -14.30
C ASP A 140 7.58 -9.20 -15.25
N VAL A 141 8.10 -8.30 -16.07
CA VAL A 141 7.30 -7.42 -16.92
C VAL A 141 6.83 -8.15 -18.17
N ALA A 142 5.54 -8.04 -18.45
CA ALA A 142 4.91 -8.56 -19.66
C ALA A 142 4.23 -7.43 -20.45
N ALA A 143 4.59 -7.31 -21.70
CA ALA A 143 4.09 -6.26 -22.60
C ALA A 143 2.56 -6.26 -22.71
N GLY A 144 1.97 -5.07 -22.66
CA GLY A 144 0.52 -4.88 -22.79
C GLY A 144 -0.32 -5.45 -21.65
N LYS A 145 0.28 -5.81 -20.51
CA LYS A 145 -0.43 -6.39 -19.38
C LYS A 145 -0.52 -5.43 -18.20
N THR A 146 -1.59 -5.56 -17.42
CA THR A 146 -1.62 -5.08 -16.04
C THR A 146 -1.12 -6.21 -15.16
N LEU A 147 -0.01 -5.97 -14.45
CA LEU A 147 0.62 -6.93 -13.56
C LEU A 147 0.07 -6.73 -12.15
N THR A 148 -0.04 -7.78 -11.34
CA THR A 148 -0.64 -7.69 -10.02
C THR A 148 0.38 -7.97 -8.92
N VAL A 149 0.33 -7.19 -7.85
CA VAL A 149 1.09 -7.40 -6.61
C VAL A 149 0.11 -7.37 -5.45
N THR A 150 0.20 -8.36 -4.55
CA THR A 150 -0.55 -8.36 -3.30
C THR A 150 0.44 -8.28 -2.14
N ALA A 151 0.23 -7.31 -1.26
CA ALA A 151 1.05 -7.06 -0.09
C ALA A 151 0.19 -7.00 1.17
N THR A 152 0.77 -7.39 2.31
CA THR A 152 0.11 -7.34 3.61
C THR A 152 0.96 -6.60 4.63
N ASP A 153 0.31 -5.97 5.63
CA ASP A 153 1.00 -5.36 6.75
C ASP A 153 0.50 -5.90 8.08
N GLU A 154 1.42 -5.86 9.05
CA GLU A 154 1.13 -6.05 10.45
C GLU A 154 0.80 -4.72 11.12
N ARG A 155 -0.23 -4.72 11.98
CA ARG A 155 -0.53 -3.54 12.80
C ARG A 155 0.61 -3.21 13.77
N VAL A 156 0.73 -1.95 14.12
CA VAL A 156 1.55 -1.52 15.26
C VAL A 156 0.89 -1.97 16.55
N THR A 157 1.68 -2.50 17.48
CA THR A 157 1.21 -2.93 18.80
C THR A 157 1.84 -2.10 19.91
N GLY A 158 1.10 -1.94 21.01
CA GLY A 158 1.56 -1.31 22.23
C GLY A 158 1.86 -2.34 23.32
N ARG A 159 2.45 -1.87 24.42
CA ARG A 159 2.58 -2.62 25.67
C ARG A 159 2.42 -1.69 26.86
N VAL A 160 1.89 -2.22 27.96
CA VAL A 160 1.77 -1.53 29.24
C VAL A 160 2.44 -2.38 30.30
N LYS A 161 3.44 -1.84 30.98
CA LYS A 161 4.08 -2.48 32.13
C LYS A 161 3.65 -1.77 33.40
N ILE A 162 3.16 -2.53 34.34
CA ILE A 162 2.73 -2.10 35.69
C ILE A 162 3.81 -2.53 36.68
N ALA A 163 4.20 -1.62 37.54
CA ALA A 163 5.08 -1.91 38.66
C ALA A 163 4.35 -1.56 39.98
N LYS A 164 4.12 -2.55 40.84
CA LYS A 164 3.55 -2.32 42.15
C LYS A 164 4.69 -2.12 43.16
N ILE A 165 4.63 -1.00 43.88
CA ILE A 165 5.63 -0.63 44.86
C ILE A 165 4.97 -0.40 46.21
N ASP A 166 5.73 -0.54 47.29
CA ASP A 166 5.34 -0.09 48.62
C ASP A 166 5.28 1.45 48.65
N LYS A 167 4.17 1.99 49.19
CA LYS A 167 3.91 3.44 49.15
C LYS A 167 4.88 4.26 49.99
N GLU A 168 5.37 3.69 51.09
CA GLU A 168 6.23 4.40 52.06
C GLU A 168 7.71 4.33 51.64
N THR A 169 8.16 3.15 51.22
CA THR A 169 9.56 2.94 50.86
C THR A 169 9.87 3.17 49.37
N LEU A 170 8.84 3.22 48.54
CA LEU A 170 8.94 3.28 47.09
C LEU A 170 9.74 2.11 46.49
N ALA A 171 9.82 1.01 47.21
CA ALA A 171 10.55 -0.20 46.81
C ALA A 171 9.61 -1.29 46.25
N PHE A 172 10.17 -2.20 45.47
CA PHE A 172 9.50 -3.40 44.97
C PHE A 172 9.38 -4.51 46.06
N LYS A 173 9.52 -4.15 47.27
CA LYS A 173 9.44 -5.04 48.45
C LYS A 173 8.50 -4.42 49.49
N ALA A 174 7.50 -5.18 49.90
CA ALA A 174 6.61 -4.78 50.97
C ALA A 174 7.31 -4.77 52.33
N GLN A 175 6.75 -4.02 53.29
CA GLN A 175 7.22 -3.97 54.66
C GLN A 175 6.49 -5.03 55.50
N GLY A 176 7.20 -5.56 56.49
CA GLY A 176 6.66 -6.56 57.40
C GLY A 176 6.29 -7.87 56.69
N ASP A 177 5.14 -8.43 57.04
CA ASP A 177 4.60 -9.68 56.49
C ASP A 177 3.75 -9.47 55.21
N SER A 178 3.59 -8.22 54.75
CA SER A 178 2.85 -7.90 53.54
C SER A 178 3.55 -8.39 52.30
N VAL A 179 2.81 -8.58 51.20
CA VAL A 179 3.36 -8.95 49.90
C VAL A 179 2.84 -7.98 48.85
N LEU A 180 3.59 -7.79 47.75
CA LEU A 180 3.15 -7.00 46.59
C LEU A 180 2.60 -7.90 45.47
N ARG A 181 3.09 -9.15 45.42
CA ARG A 181 2.61 -10.16 44.48
C ARG A 181 1.16 -10.55 44.72
N GLY A 182 0.51 -11.04 43.69
CA GLY A 182 -0.88 -11.53 43.83
C GLY A 182 -1.94 -10.44 43.63
N ALA A 183 -1.56 -9.16 43.65
CA ALA A 183 -2.49 -8.10 43.27
C ALA A 183 -2.96 -8.26 41.83
N VAL A 184 -4.26 -8.14 41.59
CA VAL A 184 -4.87 -8.24 40.28
C VAL A 184 -5.13 -6.85 39.71
N TYR A 185 -4.64 -6.61 38.51
CA TYR A 185 -4.89 -5.37 37.77
C TYR A 185 -5.64 -5.62 36.48
N GLY A 186 -6.59 -4.76 36.19
CA GLY A 186 -7.27 -4.67 34.91
C GLY A 186 -6.78 -3.49 34.08
N LEU A 187 -6.64 -3.70 32.78
CA LEU A 187 -6.40 -2.69 31.79
C LEU A 187 -7.73 -2.41 31.07
N TYR A 188 -8.16 -1.15 31.05
CA TYR A 188 -9.45 -0.73 30.52
C TYR A 188 -9.27 0.31 29.41
N ALA A 189 -10.19 0.31 28.45
CA ALA A 189 -10.24 1.33 27.43
C ALA A 189 -10.72 2.67 28.04
N LYS A 190 -9.97 3.76 27.85
CA LYS A 190 -10.39 5.10 28.28
C LYS A 190 -11.32 5.76 27.29
N GLU A 191 -11.26 5.33 26.05
CA GLU A 191 -12.11 5.70 24.92
C GLU A 191 -12.39 4.49 24.04
N ASP A 192 -13.26 4.59 23.03
CA ASP A 192 -13.49 3.51 22.08
C ASP A 192 -12.19 3.21 21.31
N ILE A 193 -11.66 1.99 21.43
CA ILE A 193 -10.48 1.53 20.67
C ILE A 193 -10.95 0.86 19.39
N VAL A 194 -10.51 1.40 18.25
CA VAL A 194 -10.91 0.95 16.90
C VAL A 194 -9.78 0.16 16.25
N HIS A 195 -10.13 -0.80 15.41
CA HIS A 195 -9.16 -1.49 14.59
C HIS A 195 -8.60 -0.52 13.51
N PRO A 196 -7.27 -0.51 13.27
CA PRO A 196 -6.67 0.46 12.33
C PRO A 196 -7.01 0.21 10.85
N ASP A 197 -7.61 -0.93 10.48
CA ASP A 197 -7.98 -1.24 9.09
C ASP A 197 -9.16 -0.39 8.57
N GLY A 198 -9.82 0.37 9.44
CA GLY A 198 -10.95 1.21 9.08
C GLY A 198 -12.25 0.47 8.74
N THR A 199 -12.24 -0.86 8.74
CA THR A 199 -13.37 -1.71 8.33
C THR A 199 -13.92 -2.53 9.49
N THR A 200 -13.06 -3.08 10.33
CA THR A 200 -13.45 -3.94 11.47
C THR A 200 -14.25 -3.18 12.52
N GLY A 201 -13.99 -1.87 12.70
CA GLY A 201 -14.70 -1.03 13.65
C GLY A 201 -14.18 -1.11 15.08
N VAL A 202 -15.07 -0.90 16.06
CA VAL A 202 -14.74 -0.80 17.49
C VAL A 202 -14.46 -2.19 18.06
N LEU A 203 -13.27 -2.34 18.66
CA LEU A 203 -12.81 -3.56 19.35
C LEU A 203 -13.16 -3.54 20.84
N TYR A 204 -12.91 -2.40 21.48
CA TYR A 204 -13.18 -2.18 22.90
C TYR A 204 -13.94 -0.88 23.07
N LYS A 205 -15.09 -0.94 23.73
CA LYS A 205 -15.86 0.24 24.10
C LYS A 205 -15.19 0.96 25.26
N GLN A 206 -15.42 2.25 25.38
CA GLN A 206 -15.02 3.02 26.57
C GLN A 206 -15.41 2.28 27.84
N ASP A 207 -14.51 2.28 28.83
CA ASP A 207 -14.62 1.62 30.13
C ASP A 207 -14.72 0.09 30.10
N SER A 208 -14.59 -0.56 28.94
CA SER A 208 -14.52 -2.02 28.87
C SER A 208 -13.15 -2.55 29.27
N LEU A 209 -13.15 -3.74 29.87
CA LEU A 209 -11.94 -4.48 30.21
C LEU A 209 -11.27 -4.99 28.92
N ILE A 210 -9.99 -4.63 28.73
CA ILE A 210 -9.14 -5.11 27.61
C ILE A 210 -8.41 -6.38 28.03
N ALA A 211 -7.79 -6.35 29.21
CA ALA A 211 -7.01 -7.46 29.73
C ALA A 211 -6.95 -7.36 31.28
N GLN A 212 -6.68 -8.48 31.93
CA GLN A 212 -6.36 -8.51 33.37
C GLN A 212 -5.17 -9.43 33.61
N GLY A 213 -4.44 -9.17 34.67
CA GLY A 213 -3.29 -9.98 35.06
C GLY A 213 -2.94 -9.80 36.55
N VAL A 214 -2.00 -10.59 36.97
CA VAL A 214 -1.56 -10.68 38.38
C VAL A 214 -0.13 -10.18 38.46
N ILE A 215 0.16 -9.36 39.49
CA ILE A 215 1.53 -8.93 39.80
C ILE A 215 2.35 -10.15 40.21
N GLY A 216 3.47 -10.34 39.53
CA GLY A 216 4.41 -11.44 39.80
C GLY A 216 5.31 -11.23 41.00
N ASP A 217 6.21 -12.19 41.25
CA ASP A 217 7.17 -12.16 42.36
C ASP A 217 8.17 -11.00 42.25
N ASP A 218 8.41 -10.52 41.02
CA ASP A 218 9.26 -9.35 40.71
C ASP A 218 8.53 -7.99 40.92
N GLY A 219 7.29 -8.02 41.39
CA GLY A 219 6.46 -6.84 41.59
C GLY A 219 5.93 -6.23 40.25
N THR A 220 6.02 -6.94 39.15
CA THR A 220 5.60 -6.40 37.85
C THR A 220 4.54 -7.24 37.12
N LEU A 221 3.82 -6.60 36.21
CA LEU A 221 2.88 -7.19 35.29
C LEU A 221 3.01 -6.47 33.92
N GLU A 222 3.03 -7.21 32.83
CA GLU A 222 3.07 -6.63 31.49
C GLU A 222 1.91 -7.16 30.64
N PHE A 223 1.24 -6.24 29.96
CA PHE A 223 0.31 -6.52 28.86
C PHE A 223 0.99 -6.15 27.55
N SER A 224 1.07 -7.07 26.61
CA SER A 224 1.70 -6.89 25.29
C SER A 224 0.69 -7.06 24.16
N GLU A 225 1.12 -6.82 22.93
CA GLU A 225 0.32 -6.97 21.70
C GLU A 225 -1.00 -6.16 21.73
N LEU A 226 -1.02 -5.05 22.45
CA LEU A 226 -2.19 -4.19 22.61
C LEU A 226 -2.47 -3.41 21.33
N TYR A 227 -3.74 -3.13 21.05
CA TYR A 227 -4.13 -2.13 20.09
C TYR A 227 -3.76 -0.73 20.60
N LEU A 228 -3.48 0.20 19.68
CA LEU A 228 -3.21 1.58 20.05
C LEU A 228 -4.51 2.29 20.47
N GLY A 229 -4.43 3.12 21.50
CA GLY A 229 -5.54 3.89 22.04
C GLY A 229 -5.26 4.33 23.47
N GLU A 230 -6.08 5.22 24.01
CA GLU A 230 -5.98 5.62 25.41
C GLU A 230 -6.55 4.53 26.35
N MET A 231 -5.77 4.18 27.36
CA MET A 231 -6.11 3.14 28.31
C MET A 231 -5.84 3.62 29.73
N TYR A 232 -6.50 2.98 30.69
CA TYR A 232 -6.20 3.18 32.12
C TYR A 232 -6.11 1.85 32.84
N VAL A 233 -5.35 1.87 33.93
CA VAL A 233 -5.12 0.70 34.79
C VAL A 233 -5.90 0.87 36.10
N LYS A 234 -6.54 -0.20 36.59
CA LYS A 234 -7.24 -0.23 37.86
C LYS A 234 -6.87 -1.49 38.61
N GLU A 235 -6.56 -1.36 39.91
CA GLU A 235 -6.45 -2.51 40.82
C GLU A 235 -7.84 -3.10 41.04
N ILE A 236 -7.98 -4.40 40.78
CA ILE A 236 -9.24 -5.15 40.97
C ILE A 236 -9.24 -5.82 42.35
N THR A 237 -8.12 -6.46 42.69
CA THR A 237 -7.96 -7.17 43.98
C THR A 237 -6.60 -6.80 44.55
N PRO A 238 -6.52 -6.36 45.82
CA PRO A 238 -5.25 -6.13 46.49
C PRO A 238 -4.51 -7.46 46.73
N PRO A 239 -3.20 -7.42 47.03
CA PRO A 239 -2.47 -8.61 47.46
C PRO A 239 -2.96 -9.06 48.83
N GLU A 240 -2.85 -10.36 49.10
CA GLU A 240 -3.20 -10.95 50.40
C GLU A 240 -2.19 -10.61 51.50
#